data_e442c56cf68c716c511c336f363172fd
#
_entry.id   e442c56cf68c716c511c336f363172fd
#
_cell.length_a   1.000
_cell.length_b   1.000
_cell.length_c   1.000
_cell.angle_alpha   90.00
_cell.angle_beta   90.00
_cell.angle_gamma   90.00
#
_symmetry.space_group_name_H-M   'P 1'
#
loop_
_entity.id
_entity.type
_entity.pdbx_description
1 polymer ?
#
loop_
_entity_poly.entity_id
_entity_poly.type
_entity_poly.pdbx_seq_one_letter_code
_entity_poly.pdbx_strand_id
1 'polypeptide(L)'
;MTQLTVKDIINQFESFAPTSFAMEGDPVGLHFGSKDQQIHKIMVSLDIRPQVVQEAIEKGVNFILVHHPPIFRPIKRFDLSNPQTAMYADIIKHNIAVYAAHTNLDIAPGGINDWLAQALDLHDIEVLSPTQ
;
A
#
# COMPACT_ATOMS: atom_id res chain seq x y z
N MET A 1 -24.39 -8.48 9.38
CA MET A 1 -23.04 -7.90 9.57
C MET A 1 -22.71 -7.00 8.40
N THR A 2 -22.23 -5.81 8.69
CA THR A 2 -21.77 -4.89 7.65
C THR A 2 -20.44 -5.44 7.10
N GLN A 3 -20.36 -5.65 5.80
CA GLN A 3 -19.08 -6.04 5.17
C GLN A 3 -18.14 -4.85 5.12
N LEU A 4 -16.85 -5.11 5.40
CA LEU A 4 -15.82 -4.09 5.28
C LEU A 4 -15.61 -3.67 3.82
N THR A 5 -15.43 -2.36 3.63
CA THR A 5 -15.11 -1.78 2.33
C THR A 5 -13.65 -1.31 2.30
N VAL A 6 -13.14 -1.05 1.10
CA VAL A 6 -11.82 -0.43 0.92
C VAL A 6 -11.73 0.88 1.72
N LYS A 7 -12.78 1.69 1.70
CA LYS A 7 -12.85 2.95 2.46
C LYS A 7 -12.67 2.73 3.97
N ASP A 8 -13.28 1.68 4.53
CA ASP A 8 -13.18 1.40 5.97
C ASP A 8 -11.74 1.09 6.38
N ILE A 9 -11.04 0.27 5.57
CA ILE A 9 -9.63 -0.06 5.81
C ILE A 9 -8.75 1.17 5.65
N ILE A 10 -8.97 1.97 4.60
CA ILE A 10 -8.20 3.21 4.38
C ILE A 10 -8.38 4.17 5.56
N ASN A 11 -9.60 4.40 6.00
CA ASN A 11 -9.86 5.31 7.12
C ASN A 11 -9.19 4.82 8.41
N GLN A 12 -9.26 3.53 8.69
CA GLN A 12 -8.62 2.93 9.86
C GLN A 12 -7.08 3.07 9.77
N PHE A 13 -6.50 2.81 8.61
CA PHE A 13 -5.06 2.93 8.40
C PHE A 13 -4.60 4.39 8.48
N GLU A 14 -5.29 5.31 7.83
CA GLU A 14 -4.94 6.73 7.79
C GLU A 14 -5.17 7.44 9.14
N SER A 15 -5.97 6.87 10.03
CA SER A 15 -6.03 7.36 11.42
C SER A 15 -4.72 7.10 12.18
N PHE A 16 -3.97 6.08 11.78
CA PHE A 16 -2.65 5.75 12.31
C PHE A 16 -1.51 6.44 11.55
N ALA A 17 -1.54 6.38 10.23
CA ALA A 17 -0.53 6.93 9.34
C ALA A 17 -1.17 7.83 8.27
N PRO A 18 -1.54 9.09 8.62
CA PRO A 18 -2.17 10.01 7.68
C PRO A 18 -1.34 10.23 6.41
N THR A 19 -1.99 10.38 5.27
CA THR A 19 -1.30 10.69 4.00
C THR A 19 -0.56 12.02 4.04
N SER A 20 -0.99 12.96 4.89
CA SER A 20 -0.30 14.23 5.12
C SER A 20 1.13 14.07 5.68
N PHE A 21 1.45 12.91 6.26
CA PHE A 21 2.80 12.60 6.72
C PHE A 21 3.76 12.23 5.59
N ALA A 22 3.23 11.86 4.43
CA ALA A 22 4.07 11.46 3.30
C ALA A 22 4.99 12.58 2.85
N MET A 23 6.18 12.20 2.39
CA MET A 23 7.12 13.12 1.76
C MET A 23 6.51 13.74 0.50
N GLU A 24 6.91 14.98 0.19
CA GLU A 24 6.44 15.66 -1.01
C GLU A 24 6.71 14.82 -2.27
N GLY A 25 5.69 14.66 -3.10
CA GLY A 25 5.78 13.88 -4.35
C GLY A 25 5.66 12.37 -4.17
N ASP A 26 5.50 11.87 -2.95
CA ASP A 26 5.29 10.44 -2.70
C ASP A 26 3.82 10.06 -2.96
N PRO A 27 3.54 9.18 -3.93
CA PRO A 27 2.18 8.86 -4.33
C PRO A 27 1.53 7.80 -3.43
N VAL A 28 1.47 8.06 -2.12
CA VAL A 28 0.76 7.17 -1.18
C VAL A 28 -0.75 7.19 -1.42
N GLY A 29 -1.43 6.14 -1.01
CA GLY A 29 -2.88 6.04 -1.10
C GLY A 29 -3.36 4.91 -2.02
N LEU A 30 -4.61 5.02 -2.47
CA LEU A 30 -5.23 4.01 -3.33
C LEU A 30 -4.75 4.13 -4.77
N HIS A 31 -4.08 3.08 -5.27
CA HIS A 31 -3.57 3.00 -6.63
C HIS A 31 -4.49 2.25 -7.58
N PHE A 32 -5.18 1.23 -7.09
CA PHE A 32 -6.12 0.40 -7.86
C PHE A 32 -7.36 0.13 -7.05
N GLY A 33 -8.48 -0.03 -7.72
CA GLY A 33 -9.75 -0.38 -7.11
C GLY A 33 -10.62 0.83 -6.79
N SER A 34 -11.72 0.58 -6.09
CA SER A 34 -12.71 1.58 -5.69
C SER A 34 -12.88 1.57 -4.17
N LYS A 35 -13.10 2.76 -3.59
CA LYS A 35 -13.35 2.91 -2.15
C LYS A 35 -14.59 2.17 -1.67
N ASP A 36 -15.57 1.98 -2.53
CA ASP A 36 -16.83 1.30 -2.21
C ASP A 36 -16.75 -0.23 -2.38
N GLN A 37 -15.63 -0.74 -2.90
CA GLN A 37 -15.41 -2.17 -3.10
C GLN A 37 -15.41 -2.90 -1.76
N GLN A 38 -16.15 -4.01 -1.70
CA GLN A 38 -16.16 -4.89 -0.52
C GLN A 38 -14.87 -5.70 -0.45
N ILE A 39 -14.36 -5.87 0.77
CA ILE A 39 -13.14 -6.63 1.04
C ILE A 39 -13.49 -8.00 1.58
N HIS A 40 -12.88 -9.04 1.00
CA HIS A 40 -13.02 -10.42 1.45
C HIS A 40 -11.74 -10.94 2.08
N LYS A 41 -10.58 -10.62 1.48
CA LYS A 41 -9.29 -11.12 1.94
C LYS A 41 -8.21 -10.09 1.65
N ILE A 42 -7.35 -9.86 2.64
CA ILE A 42 -6.27 -8.88 2.60
C ILE A 42 -4.92 -9.61 2.49
N MET A 43 -4.04 -9.08 1.65
CA MET A 43 -2.63 -9.44 1.58
C MET A 43 -1.78 -8.24 1.95
N VAL A 44 -0.70 -8.46 2.65
CA VAL A 44 0.34 -7.43 2.92
C VAL A 44 1.59 -7.81 2.17
N SER A 45 2.19 -6.86 1.47
CA SER A 45 3.41 -7.08 0.69
C SER A 45 4.32 -5.85 0.74
N LEU A 46 5.62 -6.05 0.58
CA LEU A 46 6.57 -4.96 0.44
C LEU A 46 6.43 -4.30 -0.94
N ASP A 47 6.40 -5.11 -1.99
CA ASP A 47 6.32 -4.71 -3.39
C ASP A 47 5.13 -5.34 -4.10
N ILE A 48 4.67 -4.70 -5.16
CA ILE A 48 3.77 -5.29 -6.14
C ILE A 48 4.62 -5.81 -7.31
N ARG A 49 4.65 -7.15 -7.45
CA ARG A 49 5.35 -7.86 -8.51
C ARG A 49 4.41 -8.89 -9.15
N PRO A 50 4.68 -9.36 -10.38
CA PRO A 50 3.83 -10.35 -11.03
C PRO A 50 3.54 -11.58 -10.17
N GLN A 51 4.53 -12.07 -9.42
CA GLN A 51 4.37 -13.22 -8.52
C GLN A 51 3.42 -12.93 -7.35
N VAL A 52 3.47 -11.70 -6.80
CA VAL A 52 2.58 -11.26 -5.71
C VAL A 52 1.15 -11.17 -6.22
N VAL A 53 0.94 -10.61 -7.40
CA VAL A 53 -0.38 -10.49 -8.02
C VAL A 53 -0.94 -11.88 -8.34
N GLN A 54 -0.12 -12.78 -8.88
CA GLN A 54 -0.52 -14.15 -9.16
C GLN A 54 -0.94 -14.88 -7.88
N GLU A 55 -0.16 -14.76 -6.82
CA GLU A 55 -0.52 -15.36 -5.51
C GLU A 55 -1.83 -14.77 -4.95
N ALA A 56 -2.01 -13.46 -5.09
CA ALA A 56 -3.26 -12.80 -4.67
C ALA A 56 -4.47 -13.36 -5.42
N ILE A 57 -4.36 -13.54 -6.74
CA ILE A 57 -5.41 -14.13 -7.57
C ILE A 57 -5.72 -15.56 -7.12
N GLU A 58 -4.70 -16.41 -6.98
CA GLU A 58 -4.84 -17.81 -6.57
C GLU A 58 -5.49 -17.97 -5.19
N LYS A 59 -5.18 -17.05 -4.27
CA LYS A 59 -5.72 -17.07 -2.91
C LYS A 59 -7.05 -16.32 -2.76
N GLY A 60 -7.59 -15.74 -3.82
CA GLY A 60 -8.82 -14.96 -3.78
C GLY A 60 -8.71 -13.68 -2.97
N VAL A 61 -7.52 -13.09 -2.94
CA VAL A 61 -7.27 -11.79 -2.32
C VAL A 61 -7.84 -10.69 -3.19
N ASN A 62 -8.54 -9.73 -2.58
CA ASN A 62 -9.07 -8.57 -3.30
C ASN A 62 -8.65 -7.22 -2.74
N PHE A 63 -7.75 -7.22 -1.74
CA PHE A 63 -7.11 -6.01 -1.22
C PHE A 63 -5.66 -6.30 -0.88
N ILE A 64 -4.73 -5.50 -1.42
CA ILE A 64 -3.31 -5.58 -1.09
C ILE A 64 -2.88 -4.26 -0.45
N LEU A 65 -2.38 -4.35 0.78
CA LEU A 65 -1.65 -3.28 1.44
C LEU A 65 -0.18 -3.43 1.08
N VAL A 66 0.36 -2.48 0.34
CA VAL A 66 1.75 -2.51 -0.12
C VAL A 66 2.55 -1.34 0.44
N HIS A 67 3.84 -1.53 0.71
CA HIS A 67 4.70 -0.46 1.18
C HIS A 67 5.18 0.42 0.02
N HIS A 68 5.79 -0.16 -0.99
CA HIS A 68 6.27 0.60 -2.14
C HIS A 68 5.15 0.86 -3.16
N PRO A 69 4.87 2.12 -3.50
CA PRO A 69 3.84 2.46 -4.48
C PRO A 69 4.13 1.81 -5.85
N PRO A 70 3.19 1.03 -6.40
CA PRO A 70 3.40 0.37 -7.69
C PRO A 70 3.47 1.38 -8.86
N ILE A 71 2.73 2.48 -8.76
CA ILE A 71 2.74 3.55 -9.76
C ILE A 71 3.40 4.77 -9.13
N PHE A 72 4.73 4.88 -9.25
CA PHE A 72 5.46 6.05 -8.75
C PHE A 72 5.50 7.19 -9.75
N ARG A 73 5.51 6.86 -11.05
CA ARG A 73 5.47 7.83 -12.16
C ARG A 73 4.23 7.61 -13.01
N PRO A 74 3.68 8.67 -13.63
CA PRO A 74 2.52 8.54 -14.51
C PRO A 74 2.74 7.48 -15.60
N ILE A 75 1.71 6.65 -15.82
CA ILE A 75 1.71 5.67 -16.90
C ILE A 75 1.27 6.38 -18.17
N LYS A 76 2.11 6.32 -19.19
CA LYS A 76 1.83 6.98 -20.49
C LYS A 76 1.15 6.05 -21.50
N ARG A 77 1.34 4.73 -21.37
CA ARG A 77 0.83 3.73 -22.30
C ARG A 77 0.51 2.44 -21.57
N PHE A 78 -0.60 1.80 -21.97
CA PHE A 78 -0.96 0.46 -21.53
C PHE A 78 -0.60 -0.58 -22.59
N ASP A 79 0.68 -0.73 -22.86
CA ASP A 79 1.19 -1.79 -23.73
C ASP A 79 1.29 -3.10 -22.93
N LEU A 80 0.38 -4.04 -23.19
CA LEU A 80 0.30 -5.29 -22.45
C LEU A 80 1.40 -6.30 -22.80
N SER A 81 2.23 -6.02 -23.80
CA SER A 81 3.47 -6.77 -24.01
C SER A 81 4.55 -6.42 -22.99
N ASN A 82 4.41 -5.30 -22.29
CA ASN A 82 5.25 -4.95 -21.15
C ASN A 82 4.73 -5.67 -19.89
N PRO A 83 5.60 -6.46 -19.20
CA PRO A 83 5.17 -7.23 -18.02
C PRO A 83 4.57 -6.39 -16.89
N GLN A 84 5.02 -5.15 -16.70
CA GLN A 84 4.50 -4.28 -15.66
C GLN A 84 3.07 -3.83 -15.96
N THR A 85 2.79 -3.36 -17.15
CA THR A 85 1.43 -2.95 -17.53
C THR A 85 0.50 -4.13 -17.69
N ALA A 86 1.00 -5.29 -18.11
CA ALA A 86 0.26 -6.55 -18.07
C ALA A 86 -0.16 -6.92 -16.65
N MET A 87 0.73 -6.76 -15.67
CA MET A 87 0.43 -6.97 -14.26
C MET A 87 -0.65 -6.00 -13.76
N TYR A 88 -0.60 -4.73 -14.14
CA TYR A 88 -1.64 -3.76 -13.79
C TYR A 88 -3.00 -4.13 -14.38
N ALA A 89 -3.01 -4.63 -15.61
CA ALA A 89 -4.23 -5.13 -16.24
C ALA A 89 -4.81 -6.32 -15.46
N ASP A 90 -3.98 -7.24 -14.98
CA ASP A 90 -4.42 -8.37 -14.17
C ASP A 90 -5.01 -7.91 -12.82
N ILE A 91 -4.41 -6.95 -12.17
CA ILE A 91 -4.94 -6.33 -10.95
C ILE A 91 -6.35 -5.79 -11.20
N ILE A 92 -6.55 -5.05 -12.29
CA ILE A 92 -7.84 -4.45 -12.65
C ILE A 92 -8.86 -5.54 -13.00
N LYS A 93 -8.49 -6.52 -13.83
CA LYS A 93 -9.37 -7.62 -14.26
C LYS A 93 -9.89 -8.46 -13.08
N HIS A 94 -9.09 -8.63 -12.05
CA HIS A 94 -9.44 -9.45 -10.88
C HIS A 94 -10.02 -8.62 -9.72
N ASN A 95 -10.33 -7.34 -9.97
CA ASN A 95 -10.91 -6.43 -8.98
C ASN A 95 -10.12 -6.39 -7.66
N ILE A 96 -8.79 -6.35 -7.77
CA ILE A 96 -7.92 -6.21 -6.61
C ILE A 96 -7.69 -4.75 -6.33
N ALA A 97 -8.05 -4.29 -5.13
CA ALA A 97 -7.68 -2.96 -4.67
C ALA A 97 -6.24 -2.98 -4.13
N VAL A 98 -5.47 -1.95 -4.43
CA VAL A 98 -4.08 -1.80 -3.95
C VAL A 98 -3.92 -0.44 -3.31
N TYR A 99 -3.54 -0.43 -2.04
CA TYR A 99 -3.25 0.77 -1.27
C TYR A 99 -1.77 0.80 -0.89
N ALA A 100 -1.10 1.91 -1.19
CA ALA A 100 0.32 2.11 -0.87
C ALA A 100 0.49 2.95 0.40
N ALA A 101 1.18 2.38 1.38
CA ALA A 101 1.58 3.03 2.62
C ALA A 101 3.11 3.12 2.65
N HIS A 102 3.66 4.24 2.26
CA HIS A 102 5.10 4.44 2.07
C HIS A 102 5.67 5.37 3.14
N THR A 103 6.11 6.57 2.76
CA THR A 103 6.76 7.48 3.72
C THR A 103 5.83 7.97 4.83
N ASN A 104 4.52 7.97 4.63
CA ASN A 104 3.57 8.23 5.71
C ASN A 104 3.66 7.20 6.84
N LEU A 105 3.90 5.93 6.51
CA LEU A 105 4.11 4.87 7.51
C LEU A 105 5.50 4.95 8.14
N ASP A 106 6.51 5.36 7.38
CA ASP A 106 7.87 5.57 7.90
C ASP A 106 7.91 6.68 8.96
N ILE A 107 7.17 7.76 8.73
CA ILE A 107 7.14 8.95 9.58
C ILE A 107 6.19 8.79 10.78
N ALA A 108 5.13 8.00 10.64
CA ALA A 108 4.13 7.84 11.68
C ALA A 108 4.74 7.37 13.01
N PRO A 109 4.38 8.00 14.15
CA PRO A 109 4.75 7.48 15.47
C PRO A 109 4.24 6.04 15.62
N GLY A 110 5.09 5.13 16.11
CA GLY A 110 4.78 3.70 16.18
C GLY A 110 4.80 2.99 14.82
N GLY A 111 5.32 3.63 13.78
CA GLY A 111 5.45 3.05 12.43
C GLY A 111 6.74 2.27 12.22
N ILE A 112 7.19 2.17 10.97
CA ILE A 112 8.30 1.28 10.56
C ILE A 112 9.60 1.60 11.28
N ASN A 113 9.95 2.87 11.44
CA ASN A 113 11.21 3.25 12.10
C ASN A 113 11.22 2.85 13.57
N ASP A 114 10.09 2.99 14.26
CA ASP A 114 9.97 2.54 15.64
C ASP A 114 10.02 1.01 15.73
N TRP A 115 9.42 0.29 14.79
CA TRP A 115 9.49 -1.18 14.73
C TRP A 115 10.91 -1.67 14.49
N LEU A 116 11.67 -1.01 13.61
CA LEU A 116 13.07 -1.34 13.36
C LEU A 116 13.92 -1.10 14.61
N ALA A 117 13.72 0.02 15.29
CA ALA A 117 14.42 0.32 16.53
C ALA A 117 14.12 -0.74 17.61
N GLN A 118 12.86 -1.13 17.77
CA GLN A 118 12.45 -2.19 18.68
C GLN A 118 13.09 -3.54 18.34
N ALA A 119 13.12 -3.88 17.04
CA ALA A 119 13.72 -5.13 16.57
C ALA A 119 15.23 -5.21 16.84
N LEU A 120 15.89 -4.06 16.94
CA LEU A 120 17.30 -3.94 17.27
C LEU A 120 17.57 -3.67 18.77
N ASP A 121 16.52 -3.69 19.61
CA ASP A 121 16.58 -3.39 21.04
C ASP A 121 17.23 -2.03 21.34
N LEU A 122 16.90 -1.01 20.53
CA LEU A 122 17.39 0.35 20.71
C LEU A 122 16.51 1.14 21.68
N HIS A 123 17.16 1.97 22.50
CA HIS A 123 16.54 2.83 23.50
C HIS A 123 16.88 4.30 23.22
N ASP A 124 16.16 5.22 23.87
CA ASP A 124 16.37 6.68 23.76
C ASP A 124 16.41 7.18 22.31
N ILE A 125 15.38 6.77 21.55
CA ILE A 125 15.28 7.03 20.12
C ILE A 125 14.87 8.50 19.91
N GLU A 126 15.67 9.21 19.09
CA GLU A 126 15.40 10.61 18.69
C GLU A 126 15.29 10.73 17.18
N VAL A 127 14.48 11.68 16.74
CA VAL A 127 14.35 12.00 15.32
C VAL A 127 15.59 12.75 14.85
N LEU A 128 16.27 12.21 13.84
CA LEU A 128 17.48 12.81 13.28
C LEU A 128 17.17 14.13 12.56
N SER A 129 16.10 14.16 11.78
CA SER A 129 15.65 15.34 11.04
C SER A 129 14.14 15.44 11.09
N PRO A 130 13.56 16.49 11.69
CA PRO A 130 12.12 16.70 11.66
C PRO A 130 11.61 16.86 10.23
N THR A 131 10.52 16.18 9.91
CA THR A 131 9.87 16.22 8.60
C THR A 131 8.55 16.99 8.62
N GLN A 132 8.07 17.32 9.81
CA GLN A 132 6.87 18.12 10.05
C GLN A 132 6.99 18.91 11.36
#